data_f3464b1eeedf4bb6585de7c54055b30d
#
_entry.id   f3464b1eeedf4bb6585de7c54055b30d
#
_cell.length_a   1.000
_cell.length_b   1.000
_cell.length_c   1.000
_cell.angle_alpha   90.00
_cell.angle_beta   90.00
_cell.angle_gamma   90.00
#
_symmetry.space_group_name_H-M   'P 1'
#
loop_
_entity.id
_entity.type
_entity.pdbx_description
1 polymer ?
#
loop_
_entity_poly.entity_id
_entity_poly.type
_entity_poly.pdbx_seq_one_letter_code
_entity_poly.pdbx_strand_id
1 'polypeptide(L)'
;MSFTRTELMGGLNSVITIPLIPFRDGKIDFVAHAKNITYLTENNHLSDQRPRVICIAGTSLIHHVSLDDQNELIKVTGEVMGDQGILISAIVPNPLPEAENLIAAQSMLSRAPDAYLIMPLGGVYSIEGFFETFHSFGEKMMGNFNARLLYYHRQSRDLETVVRLVRESAAFIGIKVGTQENEVTGLCESIGNQGMVIWGVGDRSTEAARLGARGHTSGISVLFARAGDLINNAQRVRDFETSQEIENRISAFEEIRFENGRVYNYSAVVEAMIQSGFDDIDPGESGPFNPRVPSEVADRIQNAIEGILDLH
;
A
#
# COMPACT_ATOMS: atom_id res chain seq x y z
N MET A 1 20.82 -3.10 -2.29
CA MET A 1 20.90 -4.60 -2.31
C MET A 1 19.66 -5.11 -3.04
N SER A 2 19.76 -6.17 -3.86
CA SER A 2 18.56 -6.78 -4.44
C SER A 2 18.13 -7.97 -3.59
N PHE A 3 16.89 -7.95 -3.10
CA PHE A 3 16.31 -9.08 -2.38
C PHE A 3 16.12 -10.28 -3.32
N THR A 4 16.39 -11.48 -2.83
CA THR A 4 15.88 -12.69 -3.47
C THR A 4 14.35 -12.73 -3.37
N ARG A 5 13.68 -13.52 -4.20
CA ARG A 5 12.21 -13.71 -4.11
C ARG A 5 11.76 -14.08 -2.69
N THR A 6 12.46 -15.01 -2.06
CA THR A 6 12.13 -15.51 -0.71
C THR A 6 12.32 -14.43 0.36
N GLU A 7 13.40 -13.68 0.31
CA GLU A 7 13.65 -12.57 1.24
C GLU A 7 12.60 -11.46 1.07
N LEU A 8 12.28 -11.11 -0.18
CA LEU A 8 11.26 -10.10 -0.47
C LEU A 8 9.88 -10.54 0.06
N MET A 9 9.45 -11.76 -0.23
CA MET A 9 8.17 -12.29 0.29
C MET A 9 8.17 -12.37 1.83
N GLY A 10 9.30 -12.71 2.43
CA GLY A 10 9.47 -12.70 3.89
C GLY A 10 9.31 -11.30 4.49
N GLY A 11 9.92 -10.30 3.86
CA GLY A 11 9.84 -8.90 4.27
C GLY A 11 8.45 -8.28 4.04
N LEU A 12 7.76 -8.68 2.97
CA LEU A 12 6.39 -8.24 2.68
C LEU A 12 5.33 -8.84 3.61
N ASN A 13 5.66 -9.89 4.39
CA ASN A 13 4.81 -10.36 5.50
C ASN A 13 4.85 -9.37 6.67
N SER A 14 4.36 -8.17 6.42
CA SER A 14 4.46 -6.99 7.27
C SER A 14 3.27 -6.06 7.06
N VAL A 15 3.25 -4.93 7.74
CA VAL A 15 2.41 -3.80 7.35
C VAL A 15 3.09 -3.04 6.21
N ILE A 16 2.38 -2.91 5.11
CA ILE A 16 2.79 -2.12 3.95
C ILE A 16 2.20 -0.73 4.11
N THR A 17 3.03 0.22 4.49
CA THR A 17 2.59 1.60 4.70
C THR A 17 2.35 2.28 3.37
N ILE A 18 1.20 2.95 3.24
CA ILE A 18 0.83 3.72 2.05
C ILE A 18 0.69 5.18 2.49
N PRO A 19 1.78 5.96 2.48
CA PRO A 19 1.72 7.36 2.85
C PRO A 19 0.83 8.13 1.86
N LEU A 20 0.12 9.12 2.35
CA LEU A 20 -0.51 10.08 1.47
C LEU A 20 0.56 10.89 0.72
N ILE A 21 0.26 11.35 -0.50
CA ILE A 21 1.05 12.34 -1.20
C ILE A 21 0.54 13.72 -0.77
N PRO A 22 1.37 14.56 -0.12
CA PRO A 22 0.97 15.92 0.23
C PRO A 22 0.98 16.83 -0.99
N PHE A 23 0.00 17.72 -1.05
CA PHE A 23 -0.07 18.77 -2.08
C PHE A 23 -0.06 20.14 -1.41
N ARG A 24 0.51 21.15 -2.13
CA ARG A 24 0.50 22.54 -1.73
C ARG A 24 0.38 23.40 -2.99
N ASP A 25 -0.52 24.37 -2.99
CA ASP A 25 -0.83 25.20 -4.16
C ASP A 25 -1.15 24.36 -5.43
N GLY A 26 -1.84 23.23 -5.24
CA GLY A 26 -2.24 22.33 -6.33
C GLY A 26 -1.10 21.49 -6.92
N LYS A 27 0.09 21.50 -6.34
CA LYS A 27 1.26 20.71 -6.75
C LYS A 27 1.69 19.78 -5.64
N ILE A 28 2.41 18.71 -6.00
CA ILE A 28 3.01 17.83 -5.01
C ILE A 28 4.05 18.58 -4.19
N ASP A 29 3.96 18.49 -2.88
CA ASP A 29 4.97 19.00 -1.94
C ASP A 29 5.97 17.89 -1.61
N PHE A 30 7.05 17.82 -2.39
CA PHE A 30 8.09 16.80 -2.19
C PHE A 30 8.86 16.97 -0.87
N VAL A 31 8.90 18.18 -0.29
CA VAL A 31 9.54 18.41 1.01
C VAL A 31 8.68 17.82 2.12
N ALA A 32 7.37 18.08 2.10
CA ALA A 32 6.41 17.45 3.00
C ALA A 32 6.40 15.93 2.84
N HIS A 33 6.47 15.44 1.58
CA HIS A 33 6.58 14.01 1.32
C HIS A 33 7.83 13.39 1.96
N ALA A 34 9.00 13.98 1.75
CA ALA A 34 10.25 13.50 2.36
C ALA A 34 10.16 13.47 3.89
N LYS A 35 9.55 14.49 4.51
CA LYS A 35 9.31 14.54 5.96
C LYS A 35 8.45 13.37 6.43
N ASN A 36 7.37 13.07 5.72
CA ASN A 36 6.47 11.95 6.05
C ASN A 36 7.17 10.59 5.88
N ILE A 37 8.06 10.44 4.89
CA ILE A 37 8.86 9.22 4.74
C ILE A 37 9.88 9.10 5.87
N THR A 38 10.51 10.21 6.30
CA THR A 38 11.41 10.24 7.45
C THR A 38 10.69 9.76 8.72
N TYR A 39 9.50 10.30 9.00
CA TYR A 39 8.67 9.83 10.11
C TYR A 39 8.45 8.32 10.05
N LEU A 40 8.05 7.77 8.92
CA LEU A 40 7.80 6.34 8.76
C LEU A 40 9.06 5.47 8.98
N THR A 41 10.22 5.95 8.57
CA THR A 41 11.48 5.20 8.73
C THR A 41 12.01 5.25 10.16
N GLU A 42 11.84 6.36 10.85
CA GLU A 42 12.27 6.56 12.24
C GLU A 42 11.32 5.92 13.25
N ASN A 43 10.02 5.84 12.94
CA ASN A 43 9.00 5.25 13.79
C ASN A 43 8.66 3.81 13.36
N ASN A 44 9.65 2.95 13.30
CA ASN A 44 9.49 1.54 12.99
C ASN A 44 9.39 0.69 14.27
N HIS A 45 8.17 0.26 14.63
CA HIS A 45 7.86 -0.55 15.81
C HIS A 45 7.66 -2.04 15.48
N LEU A 46 8.06 -2.47 14.29
CA LEU A 46 7.96 -3.87 13.87
C LEU A 46 8.89 -4.76 14.72
N SER A 47 8.38 -5.88 15.20
CA SER A 47 9.18 -6.88 15.94
C SER A 47 10.29 -7.47 15.08
N ASP A 48 11.28 -8.09 15.74
CA ASP A 48 12.39 -8.82 15.09
C ASP A 48 13.23 -7.95 14.15
N GLN A 49 13.29 -6.63 14.38
CA GLN A 49 14.02 -5.66 13.56
C GLN A 49 13.63 -5.73 12.06
N ARG A 50 12.36 -6.05 11.79
CA ARG A 50 11.89 -6.15 10.41
C ARG A 50 11.96 -4.79 9.70
N PRO A 51 12.29 -4.80 8.41
CA PRO A 51 12.37 -3.58 7.64
C PRO A 51 10.99 -2.93 7.47
N ARG A 52 10.96 -1.60 7.49
CA ARG A 52 9.77 -0.83 7.09
C ARG A 52 9.45 -1.12 5.60
N VAL A 53 8.20 -1.33 5.27
CA VAL A 53 7.73 -1.46 3.90
C VAL A 53 6.93 -0.21 3.53
N ILE A 54 7.35 0.51 2.49
CA ILE A 54 6.67 1.72 2.00
C ILE A 54 6.22 1.48 0.57
N CYS A 55 4.94 1.76 0.30
CA CYS A 55 4.34 1.63 -1.03
C CYS A 55 3.66 2.94 -1.44
N ILE A 56 4.16 3.57 -2.48
CA ILE A 56 3.51 4.74 -3.08
C ILE A 56 2.38 4.25 -3.98
N ALA A 57 1.13 4.28 -3.48
CA ALA A 57 -0.03 3.60 -4.08
C ALA A 57 -1.37 4.34 -3.89
N GLY A 58 -2.45 3.59 -3.70
CA GLY A 58 -3.85 4.03 -3.75
C GLY A 58 -4.22 5.26 -2.91
N THR A 59 -3.99 5.24 -1.60
CA THR A 59 -4.24 6.40 -0.71
C THR A 59 -3.37 7.61 -1.09
N SER A 60 -2.30 7.37 -1.84
CA SER A 60 -1.42 8.39 -2.39
C SER A 60 -1.97 9.10 -3.63
N LEU A 61 -3.23 8.90 -4.01
CA LEU A 61 -3.86 9.46 -5.22
C LEU A 61 -3.09 9.17 -6.52
N ILE A 62 -2.45 8.02 -6.62
CA ILE A 62 -1.53 7.67 -7.72
C ILE A 62 -2.17 7.78 -9.12
N HIS A 63 -3.48 7.65 -9.23
CA HIS A 63 -4.21 7.82 -10.50
C HIS A 63 -4.33 9.28 -10.96
N HIS A 64 -3.98 10.23 -10.10
CA HIS A 64 -4.09 11.68 -10.35
C HIS A 64 -2.71 12.36 -10.40
N VAL A 65 -1.66 11.56 -10.49
CA VAL A 65 -0.27 12.02 -10.48
C VAL A 65 0.37 11.69 -11.83
N SER A 66 1.14 12.61 -12.41
CA SER A 66 1.84 12.37 -13.68
C SER A 66 2.94 11.30 -13.52
N LEU A 67 3.38 10.71 -14.63
CA LEU A 67 4.48 9.73 -14.59
C LEU A 67 5.79 10.34 -14.11
N ASP A 68 6.05 11.59 -14.46
CA ASP A 68 7.25 12.32 -14.00
C ASP A 68 7.20 12.55 -12.49
N ASP A 69 6.04 12.95 -11.97
CA ASP A 69 5.84 13.10 -10.52
C ASP A 69 5.92 11.76 -9.79
N GLN A 70 5.42 10.67 -10.39
CA GLN A 70 5.58 9.33 -9.82
C GLN A 70 7.05 8.91 -9.73
N ASN A 71 7.84 9.21 -10.76
CA ASN A 71 9.28 8.98 -10.74
C ASN A 71 9.96 9.79 -9.64
N GLU A 72 9.63 11.08 -9.50
CA GLU A 72 10.22 11.92 -8.47
C GLU A 72 9.79 11.50 -7.06
N LEU A 73 8.54 11.11 -6.84
CA LEU A 73 8.07 10.56 -5.57
C LEU A 73 8.86 9.30 -5.16
N ILE A 74 9.08 8.37 -6.10
CA ILE A 74 9.85 7.15 -5.83
C ILE A 74 11.32 7.48 -5.57
N LYS A 75 11.90 8.44 -6.31
CA LYS A 75 13.27 8.89 -6.11
C LYS A 75 13.43 9.50 -4.72
N VAL A 76 12.58 10.46 -4.33
CA VAL A 76 12.62 11.10 -3.01
C VAL A 76 12.41 10.07 -1.90
N THR A 77 11.44 9.17 -2.06
CA THR A 77 11.20 8.07 -1.09
C THR A 77 12.46 7.20 -0.94
N GLY A 78 13.05 6.79 -2.05
CA GLY A 78 14.24 5.95 -2.05
C GLY A 78 15.47 6.65 -1.45
N GLU A 79 15.66 7.95 -1.71
CA GLU A 79 16.74 8.74 -1.13
C GLU A 79 16.62 8.85 0.41
N VAL A 80 15.41 9.06 0.93
CA VAL A 80 15.15 9.09 2.38
C VAL A 80 15.34 7.72 3.02
N MET A 81 14.83 6.65 2.40
CA MET A 81 14.96 5.28 2.92
C MET A 81 16.39 4.76 2.85
N GLY A 82 17.20 5.21 1.91
CA GLY A 82 18.53 4.65 1.64
C GLY A 82 18.47 3.14 1.36
N ASP A 83 19.40 2.40 1.94
CA ASP A 83 19.46 0.94 1.81
C ASP A 83 18.55 0.19 2.81
N GLN A 84 17.79 0.91 3.59
CA GLN A 84 16.89 0.33 4.59
C GLN A 84 15.46 0.16 4.03
N GLY A 85 14.80 -0.87 4.50
CA GLY A 85 13.39 -1.11 4.15
C GLY A 85 13.16 -1.69 2.77
N ILE A 86 11.88 -1.85 2.45
CA ILE A 86 11.38 -2.33 1.16
C ILE A 86 10.56 -1.22 0.52
N LEU A 87 10.93 -0.84 -0.69
CA LEU A 87 10.24 0.18 -1.48
C LEU A 87 9.38 -0.47 -2.56
N ILE A 88 8.09 -0.12 -2.60
CA ILE A 88 7.14 -0.57 -3.61
C ILE A 88 6.61 0.63 -4.37
N SER A 89 6.62 0.55 -5.70
CA SER A 89 5.95 1.52 -6.56
C SER A 89 4.66 0.97 -7.12
N ALA A 90 3.55 1.68 -6.98
CA ALA A 90 2.32 1.31 -7.67
C ALA A 90 2.36 1.75 -9.14
N ILE A 91 1.86 0.88 -10.00
CA ILE A 91 1.85 1.06 -11.44
C ILE A 91 0.41 0.98 -11.94
N VAL A 92 -0.07 2.06 -12.57
CA VAL A 92 -1.37 2.08 -13.24
C VAL A 92 -1.21 1.44 -14.63
N PRO A 93 -1.89 0.32 -14.95
CA PRO A 93 -1.65 -0.41 -16.19
C PRO A 93 -2.39 0.17 -17.41
N ASN A 94 -2.92 1.38 -17.33
CA ASN A 94 -3.71 2.04 -18.36
C ASN A 94 -3.09 3.38 -18.80
N PRO A 95 -2.42 3.44 -19.97
CA PRO A 95 -2.11 2.34 -20.89
C PRO A 95 -0.85 1.54 -20.49
N LEU A 96 -0.81 0.28 -20.88
CA LEU A 96 0.27 -0.62 -20.49
C LEU A 96 1.69 -0.18 -20.95
N PRO A 97 1.89 0.43 -22.14
CA PRO A 97 3.21 0.95 -22.53
C PRO A 97 3.76 2.02 -21.58
N GLU A 98 2.91 2.85 -20.98
CA GLU A 98 3.33 3.83 -19.97
C GLU A 98 3.76 3.15 -18.68
N ALA A 99 3.07 2.08 -18.28
CA ALA A 99 3.47 1.24 -17.15
C ALA A 99 4.87 0.61 -17.38
N GLU A 100 5.13 0.11 -18.60
CA GLU A 100 6.45 -0.41 -18.98
C GLU A 100 7.54 0.68 -18.89
N ASN A 101 7.27 1.86 -19.45
CA ASN A 101 8.19 2.99 -19.40
C ASN A 101 8.48 3.46 -17.97
N LEU A 102 7.45 3.47 -17.12
CA LEU A 102 7.60 3.86 -15.72
C LEU A 102 8.49 2.86 -14.95
N ILE A 103 8.28 1.56 -15.13
CA ILE A 103 9.15 0.52 -14.52
C ILE A 103 10.58 0.67 -15.03
N ALA A 104 10.76 0.86 -16.34
CA ALA A 104 12.08 1.06 -16.93
C ALA A 104 12.81 2.28 -16.33
N ALA A 105 12.13 3.43 -16.24
CA ALA A 105 12.69 4.64 -15.65
C ALA A 105 13.04 4.45 -14.18
N GLN A 106 12.13 3.87 -13.39
CA GLN A 106 12.35 3.65 -11.95
C GLN A 106 13.44 2.61 -11.66
N SER A 107 13.65 1.63 -12.55
CA SER A 107 14.72 0.65 -12.40
C SER A 107 16.13 1.25 -12.52
N MET A 108 16.24 2.46 -13.08
CA MET A 108 17.50 3.19 -13.23
C MET A 108 17.79 4.18 -12.09
N LEU A 109 16.88 4.32 -11.14
CA LEU A 109 17.10 5.16 -9.96
C LEU A 109 18.18 4.59 -9.06
N SER A 110 18.90 5.45 -8.34
CA SER A 110 19.94 5.04 -7.37
C SER A 110 19.40 4.09 -6.29
N ARG A 111 18.15 4.30 -5.88
CA ARG A 111 17.34 3.39 -5.05
C ARG A 111 16.09 3.00 -5.83
N ALA A 112 16.21 1.98 -6.66
CA ALA A 112 15.08 1.43 -7.41
C ALA A 112 14.08 0.72 -6.47
N PRO A 113 12.79 0.63 -6.86
CA PRO A 113 11.80 -0.19 -6.14
C PRO A 113 12.22 -1.67 -6.08
N ASP A 114 11.92 -2.32 -4.96
CA ASP A 114 12.13 -3.76 -4.76
C ASP A 114 10.99 -4.59 -5.37
N ALA A 115 9.80 -3.99 -5.47
CA ALA A 115 8.62 -4.57 -6.11
C ALA A 115 7.72 -3.48 -6.71
N TYR A 116 6.81 -3.92 -7.57
CA TYR A 116 5.80 -3.07 -8.19
C TYR A 116 4.41 -3.62 -7.91
N LEU A 117 3.50 -2.75 -7.48
CA LEU A 117 2.10 -3.09 -7.27
C LEU A 117 1.27 -2.67 -8.49
N ILE A 118 0.88 -3.63 -9.31
CA ILE A 118 0.00 -3.37 -10.45
C ILE A 118 -1.39 -3.03 -9.92
N MET A 119 -1.85 -1.82 -10.22
CA MET A 119 -3.19 -1.34 -9.88
C MET A 119 -4.25 -2.06 -10.74
N PRO A 120 -5.51 -2.11 -10.29
CA PRO A 120 -6.56 -2.81 -11.03
C PRO A 120 -6.69 -2.28 -12.45
N LEU A 121 -6.80 -3.21 -13.41
CA LEU A 121 -7.04 -2.86 -14.81
C LEU A 121 -8.43 -2.21 -14.97
N GLY A 122 -8.47 -1.04 -15.58
CA GLY A 122 -9.69 -0.35 -15.95
C GLY A 122 -10.13 -0.64 -17.39
N GLY A 123 -11.36 -0.24 -17.73
CA GLY A 123 -11.89 -0.34 -19.09
C GLY A 123 -12.45 -1.71 -19.46
N VAL A 124 -12.52 -1.97 -20.76
CA VAL A 124 -13.06 -3.21 -21.34
C VAL A 124 -11.92 -4.18 -21.64
N TYR A 125 -12.04 -5.40 -21.13
CA TYR A 125 -11.10 -6.49 -21.37
C TYR A 125 -11.78 -7.85 -21.22
N SER A 126 -11.25 -8.86 -21.94
CA SER A 126 -11.61 -10.28 -21.75
C SER A 126 -10.68 -10.91 -20.68
N ILE A 127 -11.12 -12.02 -20.11
CA ILE A 127 -10.34 -12.79 -19.13
C ILE A 127 -9.07 -13.35 -19.76
N GLU A 128 -9.17 -13.87 -21.00
CA GLU A 128 -8.04 -14.42 -21.76
C GLU A 128 -7.02 -13.32 -22.07
N GLY A 129 -7.50 -12.17 -22.58
CA GLY A 129 -6.64 -11.02 -22.89
C GLY A 129 -5.97 -10.45 -21.64
N PHE A 130 -6.66 -10.45 -20.51
CA PHE A 130 -6.08 -10.07 -19.22
C PHE A 130 -4.89 -10.97 -18.87
N PHE A 131 -5.09 -12.29 -18.92
CA PHE A 131 -4.02 -13.24 -18.59
C PHE A 131 -2.84 -13.13 -19.55
N GLU A 132 -3.08 -13.23 -20.86
CA GLU A 132 -2.03 -13.22 -21.88
C GLU A 132 -1.19 -11.93 -21.81
N THR A 133 -1.87 -10.80 -21.65
CA THR A 133 -1.21 -9.49 -21.61
C THR A 133 -0.37 -9.33 -20.35
N PHE A 134 -0.92 -9.60 -19.15
CA PHE A 134 -0.15 -9.47 -17.92
C PHE A 134 0.93 -10.54 -17.77
N HIS A 135 0.73 -11.75 -18.27
CA HIS A 135 1.77 -12.77 -18.29
C HIS A 135 2.97 -12.30 -19.14
N SER A 136 2.71 -11.87 -20.40
CA SER A 136 3.77 -11.34 -21.28
C SER A 136 4.44 -10.10 -20.70
N PHE A 137 3.67 -9.19 -20.11
CA PHE A 137 4.19 -8.02 -19.42
C PHE A 137 5.11 -8.40 -18.25
N GLY A 138 4.69 -9.34 -17.42
CA GLY A 138 5.47 -9.82 -16.28
C GLY A 138 6.81 -10.43 -16.72
N GLU A 139 6.79 -11.32 -17.71
CA GLU A 139 8.01 -11.94 -18.26
C GLU A 139 8.96 -10.89 -18.83
N LYS A 140 8.44 -9.91 -19.57
CA LYS A 140 9.22 -8.81 -20.14
C LYS A 140 9.84 -7.93 -19.05
N MET A 141 9.08 -7.53 -18.03
CA MET A 141 9.56 -6.68 -16.95
C MET A 141 10.56 -7.40 -16.05
N MET A 142 10.32 -8.67 -15.77
CA MET A 142 11.28 -9.48 -15.01
C MET A 142 12.57 -9.71 -15.82
N GLY A 143 12.46 -10.06 -17.10
CA GLY A 143 13.63 -10.31 -17.96
C GLY A 143 14.53 -9.09 -18.15
N ASN A 144 13.94 -7.91 -18.31
CA ASN A 144 14.68 -6.68 -18.60
C ASN A 144 15.16 -5.95 -17.33
N PHE A 145 14.38 -5.99 -16.24
CA PHE A 145 14.58 -5.14 -15.07
C PHE A 145 14.57 -5.91 -13.75
N ASN A 146 14.50 -7.24 -13.76
CA ASN A 146 14.33 -8.08 -12.57
C ASN A 146 13.12 -7.66 -11.71
N ALA A 147 12.08 -7.08 -12.34
CA ALA A 147 10.92 -6.57 -11.64
C ALA A 147 10.12 -7.70 -10.98
N ARG A 148 9.70 -7.49 -9.73
CA ARG A 148 8.80 -8.35 -8.98
C ARG A 148 7.46 -7.67 -8.85
N LEU A 149 6.37 -8.37 -9.20
CA LEU A 149 5.04 -7.81 -9.36
C LEU A 149 4.09 -8.35 -8.29
N LEU A 150 3.30 -7.46 -7.72
CA LEU A 150 2.10 -7.74 -6.95
C LEU A 150 0.90 -7.29 -7.78
N TYR A 151 -0.19 -8.03 -7.80
CA TYR A 151 -1.42 -7.57 -8.44
C TYR A 151 -2.46 -7.15 -7.40
N TYR A 152 -3.08 -5.97 -7.59
CA TYR A 152 -4.17 -5.50 -6.73
C TYR A 152 -5.52 -6.02 -7.23
N HIS A 153 -5.98 -7.11 -6.64
CA HIS A 153 -7.25 -7.74 -6.95
C HIS A 153 -8.43 -6.94 -6.38
N ARG A 154 -9.31 -6.47 -7.25
CA ARG A 154 -10.48 -5.65 -6.92
C ARG A 154 -11.79 -6.11 -7.54
N GLN A 155 -11.76 -7.10 -8.43
CA GLN A 155 -12.94 -7.60 -9.15
C GLN A 155 -12.96 -9.14 -9.07
N SER A 156 -13.98 -9.69 -8.39
CA SER A 156 -14.08 -11.15 -8.16
C SER A 156 -14.09 -11.97 -9.45
N ARG A 157 -14.53 -11.40 -10.59
CA ARG A 157 -14.46 -12.07 -11.90
C ARG A 157 -13.04 -12.39 -12.37
N ASP A 158 -12.03 -11.66 -11.87
CA ASP A 158 -10.63 -11.82 -12.28
C ASP A 158 -9.86 -12.83 -11.39
N LEU A 159 -10.50 -13.35 -10.34
CA LEU A 159 -9.86 -14.12 -9.28
C LEU A 159 -9.03 -15.30 -9.80
N GLU A 160 -9.64 -16.16 -10.65
CA GLU A 160 -8.96 -17.33 -11.20
C GLU A 160 -7.77 -16.93 -12.08
N THR A 161 -7.90 -15.83 -12.83
CA THR A 161 -6.84 -15.34 -13.71
C THR A 161 -5.67 -14.77 -12.92
N VAL A 162 -5.96 -14.04 -11.84
CA VAL A 162 -4.92 -13.51 -10.94
C VAL A 162 -4.19 -14.65 -10.22
N VAL A 163 -4.88 -15.70 -9.81
CA VAL A 163 -4.27 -16.94 -9.28
C VAL A 163 -3.32 -17.56 -10.31
N ARG A 164 -3.76 -17.68 -11.58
CA ARG A 164 -2.93 -18.21 -12.67
C ARG A 164 -1.68 -17.38 -12.88
N LEU A 165 -1.76 -16.05 -12.88
CA LEU A 165 -0.59 -15.17 -13.01
C LEU A 165 0.47 -15.48 -11.94
N VAL A 166 0.08 -15.64 -10.67
CA VAL A 166 1.03 -15.95 -9.59
C VAL A 166 1.60 -17.37 -9.72
N ARG A 167 0.83 -18.32 -10.25
CA ARG A 167 1.26 -19.71 -10.39
C ARG A 167 2.13 -19.96 -11.62
N GLU A 168 1.86 -19.26 -12.72
CA GLU A 168 2.45 -19.53 -14.03
C GLU A 168 3.57 -18.54 -14.41
N SER A 169 3.68 -17.38 -13.71
CA SER A 169 4.75 -16.41 -13.94
C SER A 169 5.62 -16.19 -12.70
N ALA A 170 6.94 -16.31 -12.87
CA ALA A 170 7.89 -16.02 -11.82
C ALA A 170 7.96 -14.52 -11.46
N ALA A 171 7.46 -13.63 -12.31
CA ALA A 171 7.39 -12.20 -12.07
C ALA A 171 6.38 -11.85 -10.97
N PHE A 172 5.21 -12.53 -10.96
CA PHE A 172 4.16 -12.27 -9.99
C PHE A 172 4.43 -13.01 -8.68
N ILE A 173 4.64 -12.26 -7.59
CA ILE A 173 5.02 -12.78 -6.27
C ILE A 173 3.87 -12.74 -5.26
N GLY A 174 2.71 -12.18 -5.62
CA GLY A 174 1.57 -12.16 -4.72
C GLY A 174 0.39 -11.31 -5.18
N ILE A 175 -0.64 -11.34 -4.37
CA ILE A 175 -1.94 -10.71 -4.61
C ILE A 175 -2.25 -9.80 -3.43
N LYS A 176 -2.51 -8.52 -3.69
CA LYS A 176 -3.17 -7.63 -2.73
C LYS A 176 -4.67 -7.77 -2.91
N VAL A 177 -5.38 -8.21 -1.88
CA VAL A 177 -6.83 -8.42 -1.90
C VAL A 177 -7.55 -7.15 -1.45
N GLY A 178 -8.41 -6.61 -2.28
CA GLY A 178 -9.24 -5.45 -1.96
C GLY A 178 -10.73 -5.69 -2.16
N THR A 179 -11.12 -6.95 -2.19
CA THR A 179 -12.50 -7.45 -2.31
C THR A 179 -13.06 -7.83 -0.94
N GLN A 180 -13.22 -9.10 -0.65
CA GLN A 180 -13.82 -9.63 0.56
C GLN A 180 -12.90 -10.61 1.28
N GLU A 181 -13.01 -10.67 2.61
CA GLU A 181 -12.16 -11.52 3.47
C GLU A 181 -12.37 -13.01 3.18
N ASN A 182 -13.58 -13.42 2.82
CA ASN A 182 -13.91 -14.83 2.53
C ASN A 182 -13.17 -15.40 1.30
N GLU A 183 -12.59 -14.55 0.44
CA GLU A 183 -11.75 -14.98 -0.69
C GLU A 183 -10.33 -15.38 -0.24
N VAL A 184 -9.87 -14.92 0.94
CA VAL A 184 -8.47 -15.07 1.38
C VAL A 184 -8.03 -16.52 1.48
N THR A 185 -8.81 -17.39 2.15
CA THR A 185 -8.45 -18.80 2.33
C THR A 185 -8.29 -19.50 0.97
N GLY A 186 -9.29 -19.35 0.09
CA GLY A 186 -9.24 -19.96 -1.25
C GLY A 186 -8.07 -19.45 -2.10
N LEU A 187 -7.71 -18.17 -1.99
CA LEU A 187 -6.53 -17.59 -2.64
C LEU A 187 -5.25 -18.20 -2.07
N CYS A 188 -5.10 -18.28 -0.74
CA CYS A 188 -3.92 -18.85 -0.10
C CYS A 188 -3.72 -20.33 -0.51
N GLU A 189 -4.78 -21.11 -0.52
CA GLU A 189 -4.74 -22.52 -0.95
C GLU A 189 -4.37 -22.64 -2.43
N SER A 190 -4.96 -21.80 -3.28
CA SER A 190 -4.76 -21.85 -4.73
C SER A 190 -3.36 -21.47 -5.17
N ILE A 191 -2.75 -20.44 -4.55
CA ILE A 191 -1.38 -20.00 -4.90
C ILE A 191 -0.29 -20.77 -4.15
N GLY A 192 -0.62 -21.37 -3.00
CA GLY A 192 0.32 -22.14 -2.17
C GLY A 192 1.60 -21.35 -1.83
N ASN A 193 2.75 -21.96 -2.05
CA ASN A 193 4.06 -21.34 -1.80
C ASN A 193 4.57 -20.49 -2.98
N GLN A 194 3.81 -20.39 -4.06
CA GLN A 194 4.23 -19.64 -5.25
C GLN A 194 4.02 -18.13 -5.12
N GLY A 195 3.35 -17.68 -4.08
CA GLY A 195 3.14 -16.26 -3.84
C GLY A 195 2.60 -15.99 -2.44
N MET A 196 2.16 -14.76 -2.23
CA MET A 196 1.55 -14.36 -0.97
C MET A 196 0.25 -13.61 -1.18
N VAL A 197 -0.65 -13.69 -0.21
CA VAL A 197 -1.88 -12.90 -0.13
C VAL A 197 -1.69 -11.82 0.91
N ILE A 198 -1.88 -10.55 0.49
CA ILE A 198 -1.77 -9.36 1.33
C ILE A 198 -3.16 -8.74 1.44
N TRP A 199 -3.59 -8.43 2.65
CA TRP A 199 -4.87 -7.74 2.84
C TRP A 199 -4.79 -6.27 2.43
N GLY A 200 -5.77 -5.80 1.66
CA GLY A 200 -5.76 -4.49 1.01
C GLY A 200 -6.86 -3.52 1.44
N VAL A 201 -7.58 -3.80 2.54
CA VAL A 201 -8.72 -2.99 3.00
C VAL A 201 -8.41 -2.35 4.36
N GLY A 202 -7.36 -1.53 4.38
CA GLY A 202 -6.94 -0.77 5.55
C GLY A 202 -6.41 -1.64 6.69
N ASP A 203 -6.39 -1.05 7.87
CA ASP A 203 -5.86 -1.66 9.08
C ASP A 203 -6.88 -2.58 9.79
N ARG A 204 -7.94 -2.98 9.12
CA ARG A 204 -8.94 -3.98 9.53
C ARG A 204 -8.55 -5.33 8.94
N SER A 205 -7.53 -5.95 9.47
CA SER A 205 -6.81 -7.06 8.85
C SER A 205 -6.78 -8.36 9.67
N THR A 206 -7.27 -8.31 10.92
CA THR A 206 -7.19 -9.46 11.86
C THR A 206 -7.91 -10.68 11.32
N GLU A 207 -9.12 -10.53 10.78
CA GLU A 207 -9.85 -11.67 10.21
C GLU A 207 -9.16 -12.19 8.95
N ALA A 208 -8.69 -11.31 8.05
CA ALA A 208 -7.92 -11.74 6.89
C ALA A 208 -6.65 -12.50 7.28
N ALA A 209 -5.96 -12.09 8.37
CA ALA A 209 -4.81 -12.80 8.89
C ALA A 209 -5.17 -14.18 9.47
N ARG A 210 -6.34 -14.32 10.15
CA ARG A 210 -6.87 -15.63 10.58
C ARG A 210 -7.08 -16.57 9.40
N LEU A 211 -7.57 -16.03 8.28
CA LEU A 211 -7.85 -16.74 7.04
C LEU A 211 -6.60 -17.02 6.18
N GLY A 212 -5.42 -16.55 6.61
CA GLY A 212 -4.13 -16.89 6.01
C GLY A 212 -3.42 -15.74 5.26
N ALA A 213 -3.96 -14.52 5.23
CA ALA A 213 -3.25 -13.38 4.66
C ALA A 213 -1.92 -13.13 5.40
N ARG A 214 -0.90 -12.77 4.65
CA ARG A 214 0.44 -12.46 5.16
C ARG A 214 0.75 -10.99 4.97
N GLY A 215 0.45 -10.20 6.00
CA GLY A 215 0.58 -8.75 5.96
C GLY A 215 -0.68 -8.05 5.44
N HIS A 216 -0.68 -6.75 5.61
CA HIS A 216 -1.78 -5.88 5.21
C HIS A 216 -1.26 -4.51 4.75
N THR A 217 -2.12 -3.71 4.13
CA THR A 217 -1.79 -2.34 3.73
C THR A 217 -2.43 -1.34 4.67
N SER A 218 -1.64 -0.40 5.17
CA SER A 218 -2.08 0.69 6.05
C SER A 218 -2.04 2.04 5.34
N GLY A 219 -3.17 2.75 5.35
CA GLY A 219 -3.25 4.13 4.87
C GLY A 219 -3.14 5.16 6.00
N ILE A 220 -3.19 4.72 7.26
CA ILE A 220 -3.08 5.60 8.43
C ILE A 220 -1.68 5.63 9.05
N SER A 221 -0.79 4.72 8.63
CA SER A 221 0.57 4.63 9.18
C SER A 221 1.38 5.93 9.04
N VAL A 222 1.05 6.79 8.06
CA VAL A 222 1.69 8.11 7.92
C VAL A 222 1.39 9.05 9.10
N LEU A 223 0.41 8.71 9.91
CA LEU A 223 0.03 9.42 11.14
C LEU A 223 0.15 8.51 12.37
N PHE A 224 -0.19 7.24 12.25
CA PHE A 224 -0.24 6.24 13.33
C PHE A 224 0.61 5.02 12.95
N ALA A 225 1.93 5.20 12.80
CA ALA A 225 2.84 4.14 12.39
C ALA A 225 2.78 2.94 13.34
N ARG A 226 2.70 3.21 14.63
CA ARG A 226 2.66 2.21 15.70
C ARG A 226 1.41 1.32 15.63
N ALA A 227 0.27 1.86 15.19
CA ALA A 227 -0.98 1.08 15.11
C ALA A 227 -0.83 -0.14 14.20
N GLY A 228 -0.47 0.08 12.94
CA GLY A 228 -0.29 -1.00 11.96
C GLY A 228 0.81 -1.98 12.36
N ASP A 229 1.90 -1.47 12.95
CA ASP A 229 3.03 -2.29 13.42
C ASP A 229 2.60 -3.25 14.53
N LEU A 230 1.88 -2.77 15.54
CA LEU A 230 1.41 -3.58 16.66
C LEU A 230 0.38 -4.63 16.19
N ILE A 231 -0.55 -4.25 15.30
CA ILE A 231 -1.49 -5.17 14.65
C ILE A 231 -0.72 -6.31 13.98
N ASN A 232 0.25 -5.98 13.12
CA ASN A 232 1.03 -6.99 12.40
C ASN A 232 1.91 -7.83 13.33
N ASN A 233 2.53 -7.24 14.35
CA ASN A 233 3.31 -7.97 15.34
C ASN A 233 2.47 -9.06 16.02
N ALA A 234 1.26 -8.72 16.47
CA ALA A 234 0.33 -9.66 17.10
C ALA A 234 -0.11 -10.76 16.11
N GLN A 235 -0.47 -10.40 14.87
CA GLN A 235 -0.83 -11.38 13.84
C GLN A 235 0.28 -12.40 13.54
N ARG A 236 1.52 -11.98 13.53
CA ARG A 236 2.67 -12.86 13.26
C ARG A 236 2.86 -13.94 14.31
N VAL A 237 2.54 -13.67 15.56
CA VAL A 237 2.57 -14.66 16.65
C VAL A 237 1.22 -15.32 16.87
N ARG A 238 0.24 -15.06 15.98
CA ARG A 238 -1.13 -15.57 16.03
C ARG A 238 -1.91 -15.10 17.26
N ASP A 239 -1.52 -13.99 17.86
CA ASP A 239 -2.27 -13.31 18.91
C ASP A 239 -3.32 -12.38 18.26
N PHE A 240 -4.38 -13.02 17.77
CA PHE A 240 -5.46 -12.32 17.09
C PHE A 240 -6.36 -11.54 18.05
N GLU A 241 -6.30 -11.81 19.34
CA GLU A 241 -7.04 -11.05 20.37
C GLU A 241 -6.42 -9.67 20.52
N THR A 242 -5.12 -9.58 20.78
CA THR A 242 -4.38 -8.31 20.84
C THR A 242 -4.49 -7.54 19.50
N SER A 243 -4.40 -8.24 18.36
CA SER A 243 -4.58 -7.60 17.05
C SER A 243 -5.96 -6.93 16.93
N GLN A 244 -7.03 -7.63 17.35
CA GLN A 244 -8.39 -7.11 17.31
C GLN A 244 -8.61 -5.95 18.30
N GLU A 245 -7.99 -5.98 19.45
CA GLU A 245 -8.06 -4.87 20.43
C GLU A 245 -7.49 -3.57 19.84
N ILE A 246 -6.36 -3.65 19.13
CA ILE A 246 -5.76 -2.48 18.48
C ILE A 246 -6.64 -1.99 17.33
N GLU A 247 -7.17 -2.90 16.50
CA GLU A 247 -8.12 -2.55 15.45
C GLU A 247 -9.38 -1.87 16.01
N ASN A 248 -9.90 -2.31 17.15
CA ASN A 248 -11.05 -1.70 17.78
C ASN A 248 -10.75 -0.26 18.22
N ARG A 249 -9.52 0.04 18.64
CA ARG A 249 -9.12 1.42 19.00
C ARG A 249 -9.16 2.37 17.82
N ILE A 250 -8.73 1.93 16.64
CA ILE A 250 -8.67 2.76 15.43
C ILE A 250 -9.98 2.70 14.61
N SER A 251 -10.95 1.88 15.00
CA SER A 251 -12.12 1.56 14.18
C SER A 251 -12.94 2.80 13.81
N ALA A 252 -13.17 3.72 14.74
CA ALA A 252 -13.95 4.92 14.49
C ALA A 252 -13.33 5.79 13.38
N PHE A 253 -12.01 5.90 13.34
CA PHE A 253 -11.31 6.63 12.29
C PHE A 253 -11.34 5.86 10.95
N GLU A 254 -11.13 4.55 10.96
CA GLU A 254 -11.22 3.70 9.77
C GLU A 254 -12.65 3.70 9.19
N GLU A 255 -13.70 3.73 10.00
CA GLU A 255 -15.08 3.84 9.54
C GLU A 255 -15.33 5.12 8.74
N ILE A 256 -14.87 6.26 9.23
CA ILE A 256 -14.98 7.55 8.50
C ILE A 256 -14.26 7.46 7.15
N ARG A 257 -13.06 6.90 7.11
CA ARG A 257 -12.28 6.74 5.87
C ARG A 257 -12.99 5.88 4.82
N PHE A 258 -13.70 4.85 5.27
CA PHE A 258 -14.28 3.84 4.38
C PHE A 258 -15.79 4.04 4.13
N GLU A 259 -16.43 5.04 4.74
CA GLU A 259 -17.84 5.29 4.51
C GLU A 259 -18.13 5.67 3.05
N ASN A 260 -19.35 5.41 2.61
CA ASN A 260 -19.88 5.76 1.29
C ASN A 260 -18.96 5.38 0.12
N GLY A 261 -18.33 4.19 0.18
CA GLY A 261 -17.44 3.73 -0.87
C GLY A 261 -16.05 4.37 -0.83
N ARG A 262 -15.58 4.77 0.35
CA ARG A 262 -14.23 5.33 0.61
C ARG A 262 -14.06 6.78 0.14
N VAL A 263 -15.13 7.59 0.22
CA VAL A 263 -15.09 8.99 -0.25
C VAL A 263 -14.07 9.85 0.51
N TYR A 264 -13.78 9.52 1.77
CA TYR A 264 -12.82 10.25 2.59
C TYR A 264 -11.49 9.52 2.80
N ASN A 265 -11.20 8.47 2.02
CA ASN A 265 -10.00 7.64 2.25
C ASN A 265 -8.67 8.43 2.26
N TYR A 266 -8.57 9.50 1.49
CA TYR A 266 -7.43 10.42 1.48
C TYR A 266 -7.66 11.62 2.39
N SER A 267 -8.76 12.36 2.20
CA SER A 267 -9.01 13.63 2.87
C SER A 267 -9.18 13.51 4.39
N ALA A 268 -9.67 12.35 4.89
CA ALA A 268 -9.72 12.12 6.33
C ALA A 268 -8.32 11.95 6.94
N VAL A 269 -7.36 11.39 6.22
CA VAL A 269 -5.98 11.29 6.71
C VAL A 269 -5.33 12.67 6.75
N VAL A 270 -5.53 13.49 5.71
CA VAL A 270 -5.07 14.90 5.71
C VAL A 270 -5.62 15.64 6.90
N GLU A 271 -6.93 15.54 7.15
CA GLU A 271 -7.60 16.20 8.27
C GLU A 271 -7.07 15.74 9.62
N ALA A 272 -6.93 14.42 9.80
CA ALA A 272 -6.40 13.83 11.02
C ALA A 272 -4.96 14.27 11.31
N MET A 273 -4.10 14.34 10.28
CA MET A 273 -2.73 14.84 10.44
C MET A 273 -2.71 16.31 10.87
N ILE A 274 -3.59 17.15 10.32
CA ILE A 274 -3.70 18.56 10.73
C ILE A 274 -4.15 18.67 12.19
N GLN A 275 -5.18 17.91 12.57
CA GLN A 275 -5.80 17.98 13.90
C GLN A 275 -4.95 17.31 14.99
N SER A 276 -4.07 16.36 14.63
CA SER A 276 -3.18 15.70 15.59
C SER A 276 -2.19 16.65 16.24
N GLY A 277 -1.80 17.72 15.53
CA GLY A 277 -0.83 18.70 16.04
C GLY A 277 0.62 18.19 16.06
N PHE A 278 0.91 17.02 15.47
CA PHE A 278 2.28 16.51 15.37
C PHE A 278 3.11 17.34 14.40
N ASP A 279 4.33 17.65 14.76
CA ASP A 279 5.22 18.51 14.00
C ASP A 279 6.27 17.76 13.16
N ASP A 280 6.37 16.44 13.31
CA ASP A 280 7.27 15.56 12.58
C ASP A 280 6.65 15.01 11.27
N ILE A 281 5.38 15.30 10.99
CA ILE A 281 4.67 14.99 9.75
C ILE A 281 4.14 16.27 9.08
N ASP A 282 3.81 16.19 7.79
CA ASP A 282 3.21 17.31 7.05
C ASP A 282 2.17 16.78 6.05
N PRO A 283 0.87 17.04 6.25
CA PRO A 283 -0.18 16.61 5.34
C PRO A 283 -0.24 17.42 4.04
N GLY A 284 0.45 18.56 3.98
CA GLY A 284 0.19 19.57 2.97
C GLY A 284 -1.20 20.17 3.11
N GLU A 285 -1.89 20.30 2.00
CA GLU A 285 -3.26 20.82 1.91
C GLU A 285 -4.21 19.71 1.42
N SER A 286 -5.03 20.00 0.43
CA SER A 286 -5.93 19.06 -0.22
C SER A 286 -5.36 18.60 -1.57
N GLY A 287 -5.63 17.35 -1.95
CA GLY A 287 -5.20 16.79 -3.23
C GLY A 287 -6.26 16.85 -4.34
N PRO A 288 -5.89 16.50 -5.58
CA PRO A 288 -6.82 16.46 -6.70
C PRO A 288 -8.08 15.66 -6.39
N PHE A 289 -9.25 16.23 -6.68
CA PHE A 289 -10.58 15.65 -6.41
C PHE A 289 -10.88 15.33 -4.94
N ASN A 290 -9.98 15.72 -4.02
CA ASN A 290 -10.08 15.45 -2.59
C ASN A 290 -9.85 16.75 -1.81
N PRO A 291 -10.85 17.65 -1.75
CA PRO A 291 -10.79 18.85 -0.92
C PRO A 291 -10.76 18.48 0.56
N ARG A 292 -10.54 19.46 1.44
CA ARG A 292 -10.73 19.30 2.88
C ARG A 292 -12.15 18.76 3.14
N VAL A 293 -12.28 17.91 4.15
CA VAL A 293 -13.57 17.35 4.53
C VAL A 293 -14.54 18.42 5.04
N PRO A 294 -15.86 18.22 4.96
CA PRO A 294 -16.84 19.10 5.61
C PRO A 294 -16.60 19.22 7.12
N SER A 295 -16.97 20.35 7.73
CA SER A 295 -16.75 20.60 9.17
C SER A 295 -17.32 19.51 10.08
N GLU A 296 -18.51 19.00 9.76
CA GLU A 296 -19.14 17.90 10.50
C GLU A 296 -18.27 16.62 10.48
N VAL A 297 -17.63 16.33 9.35
CA VAL A 297 -16.72 15.17 9.22
C VAL A 297 -15.40 15.46 9.94
N ALA A 298 -14.91 16.70 9.89
CA ALA A 298 -13.72 17.12 10.62
C ALA A 298 -13.90 16.96 12.14
N ASP A 299 -15.07 17.33 12.69
CA ASP A 299 -15.39 17.14 14.11
C ASP A 299 -15.42 15.65 14.50
N ARG A 300 -15.97 14.80 13.62
CA ARG A 300 -15.96 13.34 13.83
C ARG A 300 -14.54 12.77 13.82
N ILE A 301 -13.67 13.26 12.92
CA ILE A 301 -12.27 12.85 12.86
C ILE A 301 -11.54 13.23 14.13
N GLN A 302 -11.70 14.47 14.62
CA GLN A 302 -11.10 14.93 15.86
C GLN A 302 -11.47 14.01 17.03
N ASN A 303 -12.75 13.70 17.19
CA ASN A 303 -13.21 12.78 18.23
C ASN A 303 -12.65 11.36 18.08
N ALA A 304 -12.50 10.89 16.84
CA ALA A 304 -12.01 9.55 16.56
C ALA A 304 -10.50 9.40 16.82
N ILE A 305 -9.70 10.46 16.63
CA ILE A 305 -8.24 10.38 16.85
C ILE A 305 -7.80 10.74 18.27
N GLU A 306 -8.61 11.45 19.06
CA GLU A 306 -8.24 11.91 20.41
C GLU A 306 -7.79 10.76 21.31
N GLY A 307 -8.43 9.59 21.22
CA GLY A 307 -8.15 8.41 22.05
C GLY A 307 -7.01 7.51 21.52
N ILE A 308 -6.37 7.87 20.40
CA ILE A 308 -5.37 7.03 19.74
C ILE A 308 -4.07 7.76 19.39
N LEU A 309 -3.85 8.97 19.89
CA LEU A 309 -2.63 9.75 19.64
C LEU A 309 -1.35 9.04 20.12
N ASP A 310 -1.45 8.15 21.10
CA ASP A 310 -0.35 7.30 21.57
C ASP A 310 0.11 6.23 20.55
N LEU A 311 -0.62 6.07 19.45
CA LEU A 311 -0.29 5.17 18.35
C LEU A 311 0.49 5.85 17.21
N HIS A 312 0.86 7.11 17.42
CA HIS A 312 1.75 7.87 16.51
C HIS A 312 3.13 7.24 16.40
#